data_ee54c1d46077f1e3375f16dc9290f4ba
#
_entry.id   ee54c1d46077f1e3375f16dc9290f4ba
#
_cell.length_a   1.000
_cell.length_b   1.000
_cell.length_c   1.000
_cell.angle_alpha   90.00
_cell.angle_beta   90.00
_cell.angle_gamma   90.00
#
_symmetry.space_group_name_H-M   'P 1'
#
loop_
_entity.id
_entity.type
_entity.pdbx_description
1 polymer ?
#
loop_
_entity_poly.entity_id
_entity_poly.type
_entity_poly.pdbx_seq_one_letter_code
_entity_poly.pdbx_strand_id
1 'polypeptide(L)'
;MNIPLPNALIDDTRAVTPVIAFVLLFGIGMIALSGYQAYQVPQQNAEVEFQHYQDVQNDLIVVRNAISRAGQQNQPQFESVRLGTTYRERIFALNPPDPAGTLRTEGPYEITLANATERETVETRFLEYRNGYNELDIEPIYYENSVLYLDTESGNRVFFEDQNLVQENDSTVVITALQRDFSRSATGRVTLELYPTEAGDPLPT
;
A
#
# COMPACT_ATOMS: atom_id res chain seq x y z
N MET A 1 66.92 -61.75 2.53
CA MET A 1 65.86 -61.42 3.51
C MET A 1 64.96 -60.40 2.89
N ASN A 2 63.90 -60.83 2.17
CA ASN A 2 62.94 -59.96 1.50
C ASN A 2 61.80 -59.72 2.46
N ILE A 3 61.65 -58.45 2.87
CA ILE A 3 60.53 -58.05 3.69
C ILE A 3 59.42 -57.63 2.72
N PRO A 4 58.25 -58.23 2.68
CA PRO A 4 57.12 -57.78 1.88
C PRO A 4 56.52 -56.49 2.53
N LEU A 5 56.50 -55.45 1.74
CA LEU A 5 55.76 -54.19 2.12
C LEU A 5 54.24 -54.54 2.15
N PRO A 6 53.52 -54.07 3.12
CA PRO A 6 52.05 -54.26 3.17
C PRO A 6 51.37 -53.40 2.13
N ASN A 7 50.72 -54.02 1.15
CA ASN A 7 49.85 -53.39 0.13
C ASN A 7 48.52 -52.89 0.72
N ALA A 8 48.53 -52.35 1.95
CA ALA A 8 47.29 -52.02 2.68
C ALA A 8 46.85 -50.56 2.59
N LEU A 9 47.40 -49.75 1.64
CA LEU A 9 47.09 -48.32 1.57
C LEU A 9 46.38 -47.89 0.28
N ILE A 10 45.90 -48.80 -0.57
CA ILE A 10 45.38 -48.40 -1.90
C ILE A 10 43.89 -48.66 -2.11
N ASP A 11 43.14 -49.15 -1.15
CA ASP A 11 41.75 -49.54 -1.42
C ASP A 11 40.73 -49.11 -0.31
N ASP A 12 40.82 -47.86 0.12
CA ASP A 12 39.76 -47.29 0.95
C ASP A 12 38.81 -46.35 0.17
N THR A 13 38.25 -46.86 -0.93
CA THR A 13 37.19 -46.18 -1.71
C THR A 13 35.88 -46.13 -0.94
N ARG A 14 35.75 -46.79 0.21
CA ARG A 14 34.54 -46.80 1.03
C ARG A 14 34.24 -45.50 1.74
N ALA A 15 35.24 -44.67 2.01
CA ALA A 15 35.08 -43.36 2.64
C ALA A 15 34.69 -42.24 1.65
N VAL A 16 35.01 -42.40 0.36
CA VAL A 16 34.76 -41.39 -0.66
C VAL A 16 33.30 -41.34 -1.08
N THR A 17 32.63 -42.48 -1.19
CA THR A 17 31.22 -42.59 -1.62
C THR A 17 30.25 -41.83 -0.72
N PRO A 18 30.28 -41.90 0.63
CA PRO A 18 29.42 -41.12 1.51
C PRO A 18 29.65 -39.62 1.40
N VAL A 19 30.91 -39.20 1.22
CA VAL A 19 31.24 -37.78 1.07
C VAL A 19 30.67 -37.21 -0.23
N ILE A 20 30.82 -37.95 -1.34
CA ILE A 20 30.24 -37.55 -2.63
C ILE A 20 28.70 -37.48 -2.54
N ALA A 21 28.08 -38.50 -1.93
CA ALA A 21 26.63 -38.52 -1.73
C ALA A 21 26.14 -37.34 -0.90
N PHE A 22 26.85 -36.97 0.16
CA PHE A 22 26.52 -35.81 1.00
C PHE A 22 26.64 -34.50 0.21
N VAL A 23 27.74 -34.30 -0.56
CA VAL A 23 27.95 -33.11 -1.38
C VAL A 23 26.86 -32.97 -2.46
N LEU A 24 26.49 -34.08 -3.10
CA LEU A 24 25.41 -34.08 -4.09
C LEU A 24 24.06 -33.74 -3.47
N LEU A 25 23.70 -34.36 -2.32
CA LEU A 25 22.46 -34.05 -1.61
C LEU A 25 22.42 -32.57 -1.14
N PHE A 26 23.52 -32.09 -0.61
CA PHE A 26 23.65 -30.70 -0.21
C PHE A 26 23.48 -29.76 -1.42
N GLY A 27 24.13 -30.09 -2.54
CA GLY A 27 24.01 -29.31 -3.79
C GLY A 27 22.57 -29.25 -4.31
N ILE A 28 21.86 -30.41 -4.32
CA ILE A 28 20.43 -30.43 -4.71
C ILE A 28 19.59 -29.62 -3.73
N GLY A 29 19.85 -29.73 -2.42
CA GLY A 29 19.16 -28.95 -1.40
C GLY A 29 19.34 -27.41 -1.62
N MET A 30 20.55 -26.98 -1.95
CA MET A 30 20.85 -25.58 -2.25
C MET A 30 20.16 -25.10 -3.53
N ILE A 31 20.09 -25.92 -4.57
CA ILE A 31 19.33 -25.59 -5.80
C ILE A 31 17.84 -25.45 -5.50
N ALA A 32 17.28 -26.38 -4.74
CA ALA A 32 15.87 -26.31 -4.35
C ALA A 32 15.56 -25.07 -3.51
N LEU A 33 16.42 -24.73 -2.55
CA LEU A 33 16.29 -23.51 -1.74
C LEU A 33 16.41 -22.25 -2.58
N SER A 34 17.33 -22.22 -3.53
CA SER A 34 17.48 -21.07 -4.45
C SER A 34 16.26 -20.90 -5.33
N GLY A 35 15.69 -21.99 -5.84
CA GLY A 35 14.42 -21.94 -6.59
C GLY A 35 13.26 -21.43 -5.74
N TYR A 36 13.13 -21.90 -4.49
CA TYR A 36 12.14 -21.40 -3.55
C TYR A 36 12.28 -19.88 -3.31
N GLN A 37 13.50 -19.43 -3.04
CA GLN A 37 13.79 -18.01 -2.82
C GLN A 37 13.49 -17.16 -4.05
N ALA A 38 13.78 -17.64 -5.26
CA ALA A 38 13.62 -16.89 -6.48
C ALA A 38 12.18 -16.80 -7.02
N TYR A 39 11.35 -17.82 -6.73
CA TYR A 39 10.02 -17.91 -7.32
C TYR A 39 8.89 -17.88 -6.30
N GLN A 40 9.00 -18.67 -5.23
CA GLN A 40 7.90 -18.78 -4.27
C GLN A 40 7.81 -17.61 -3.31
N VAL A 41 8.96 -17.06 -2.88
CA VAL A 41 8.99 -15.92 -1.94
C VAL A 41 8.37 -14.68 -2.56
N PRO A 42 8.74 -14.24 -3.78
CA PRO A 42 8.10 -13.09 -4.43
C PRO A 42 6.60 -13.27 -4.64
N GLN A 43 6.15 -14.46 -5.09
CA GLN A 43 4.73 -14.72 -5.28
C GLN A 43 3.92 -14.60 -3.98
N GLN A 44 4.45 -15.14 -2.87
CA GLN A 44 3.79 -15.03 -1.57
C GLN A 44 3.80 -13.60 -1.04
N ASN A 45 4.85 -12.83 -1.32
CA ASN A 45 4.93 -11.43 -0.94
C ASN A 45 3.96 -10.58 -1.77
N ALA A 46 3.87 -10.83 -3.10
CA ALA A 46 2.90 -10.18 -3.97
C ALA A 46 1.45 -10.41 -3.51
N GLU A 47 1.12 -11.62 -3.04
CA GLU A 47 -0.21 -11.91 -2.48
C GLU A 47 -0.49 -11.08 -1.23
N VAL A 48 0.49 -10.96 -0.32
CA VAL A 48 0.37 -10.11 0.89
C VAL A 48 0.18 -8.64 0.51
N GLU A 49 0.93 -8.14 -0.46
CA GLU A 49 0.80 -6.77 -0.97
C GLU A 49 -0.55 -6.51 -1.61
N PHE A 50 -1.05 -7.46 -2.41
CA PHE A 50 -2.36 -7.34 -3.04
C PHE A 50 -3.50 -7.31 -2.03
N GLN A 51 -3.48 -8.20 -1.03
CA GLN A 51 -4.46 -8.19 0.05
C GLN A 51 -4.40 -6.89 0.85
N HIS A 52 -3.20 -6.43 1.16
CA HIS A 52 -3.01 -5.14 1.83
C HIS A 52 -3.55 -3.97 0.99
N TYR A 53 -3.33 -3.98 -0.31
CA TYR A 53 -3.86 -2.94 -1.21
C TYR A 53 -5.40 -2.88 -1.19
N GLN A 54 -6.07 -4.03 -1.22
CA GLN A 54 -7.52 -4.10 -1.08
C GLN A 54 -8.00 -3.56 0.28
N ASP A 55 -7.27 -3.88 1.33
CA ASP A 55 -7.55 -3.38 2.67
C ASP A 55 -7.40 -1.85 2.75
N VAL A 56 -6.38 -1.28 2.10
CA VAL A 56 -6.20 0.17 2.02
C VAL A 56 -7.32 0.85 1.23
N GLN A 57 -7.76 0.27 0.12
CA GLN A 57 -8.91 0.79 -0.61
C GLN A 57 -10.14 0.90 0.29
N ASN A 58 -10.43 -0.16 1.05
CA ASN A 58 -11.55 -0.16 2.00
C ASN A 58 -11.36 0.89 3.11
N ASP A 59 -10.16 1.01 3.68
CA ASP A 59 -9.85 2.02 4.69
C ASP A 59 -10.04 3.45 4.13
N LEU A 60 -9.63 3.71 2.88
CA LEU A 60 -9.79 5.02 2.23
C LEU A 60 -11.27 5.34 1.91
N ILE A 61 -12.10 4.34 1.59
CA ILE A 61 -13.55 4.52 1.47
C ILE A 61 -14.15 4.97 2.81
N VAL A 62 -13.70 4.37 3.92
CA VAL A 62 -14.14 4.77 5.26
C VAL A 62 -13.69 6.20 5.57
N VAL A 63 -12.44 6.56 5.24
CA VAL A 63 -11.91 7.93 5.40
C VAL A 63 -12.72 8.94 4.58
N ARG A 64 -13.00 8.62 3.30
CA ARG A 64 -13.85 9.46 2.43
C ARG A 64 -15.21 9.75 3.08
N ASN A 65 -15.86 8.71 3.59
CA ASN A 65 -17.15 8.85 4.26
C ASN A 65 -17.03 9.64 5.58
N ALA A 66 -15.92 9.50 6.31
CA ALA A 66 -15.65 10.26 7.52
C ALA A 66 -15.39 11.75 7.22
N ILE A 67 -14.67 12.08 6.15
CA ILE A 67 -14.48 13.47 5.68
C ILE A 67 -15.85 14.10 5.39
N SER A 68 -16.71 13.41 4.65
CA SER A 68 -18.06 13.89 4.34
C SER A 68 -18.91 14.09 5.60
N ARG A 69 -18.87 13.13 6.55
CA ARG A 69 -19.59 13.26 7.83
C ARG A 69 -19.05 14.41 8.68
N ALA A 70 -17.73 14.59 8.74
CA ALA A 70 -17.12 15.68 9.49
C ALA A 70 -17.62 17.05 8.99
N GLY A 71 -17.64 17.24 7.66
CA GLY A 71 -18.14 18.47 7.04
C GLY A 71 -19.63 18.68 7.24
N GLN A 72 -20.47 17.65 7.03
CA GLN A 72 -21.93 17.76 7.12
C GLN A 72 -22.45 17.88 8.55
N GLN A 73 -21.84 17.18 9.52
CA GLN A 73 -22.32 17.14 10.89
C GLN A 73 -21.60 18.11 11.83
N ASN A 74 -20.57 18.77 11.34
CA ASN A 74 -19.67 19.64 12.10
C ASN A 74 -19.14 18.95 13.38
N GLN A 75 -18.75 17.68 13.25
CA GLN A 75 -18.24 16.87 14.35
C GLN A 75 -16.91 16.20 13.98
N PRO A 76 -15.93 16.15 14.90
CA PRO A 76 -14.68 15.43 14.66
C PRO A 76 -14.92 13.95 14.33
N GLN A 77 -14.13 13.43 13.38
CA GLN A 77 -14.09 12.02 13.02
C GLN A 77 -12.67 11.49 13.18
N PHE A 78 -12.56 10.22 13.54
CA PHE A 78 -11.28 9.54 13.78
C PHE A 78 -11.31 8.22 13.03
N GLU A 79 -10.42 8.08 12.04
CA GLU A 79 -10.35 6.87 11.22
C GLU A 79 -8.92 6.36 11.13
N SER A 80 -8.76 5.05 11.01
CA SER A 80 -7.46 4.42 10.98
C SER A 80 -7.20 3.79 9.61
N VAL A 81 -6.07 4.17 9.00
CA VAL A 81 -5.63 3.66 7.69
C VAL A 81 -4.39 2.81 7.84
N ARG A 82 -4.36 1.67 7.20
CA ARG A 82 -3.16 0.83 7.02
C ARG A 82 -2.28 1.46 5.96
N LEU A 83 -1.07 1.87 6.32
CA LEU A 83 -0.15 2.45 5.35
C LEU A 83 0.78 1.42 4.73
N GLY A 84 1.22 0.45 5.50
CA GLY A 84 2.10 -0.60 5.03
C GLY A 84 1.74 -1.96 5.62
N THR A 85 2.50 -2.97 5.25
CA THR A 85 2.31 -4.35 5.71
C THR A 85 3.64 -5.02 6.04
N THR A 86 3.58 -6.18 6.65
CA THR A 86 4.75 -6.98 7.00
C THR A 86 4.68 -8.34 6.33
N TYR A 87 5.82 -8.83 5.86
CA TYR A 87 5.90 -10.16 5.31
C TYR A 87 5.99 -11.22 6.40
N ARG A 88 5.53 -12.41 6.07
CA ARG A 88 5.67 -13.56 6.97
C ARG A 88 7.15 -13.88 7.17
N GLU A 89 7.57 -14.02 8.42
CA GLU A 89 8.92 -14.50 8.74
C GLU A 89 9.16 -15.91 8.20
N ARG A 90 10.35 -16.13 7.65
CA ARG A 90 10.80 -17.42 7.09
C ARG A 90 12.14 -17.82 7.68
N ILE A 91 12.31 -19.11 7.99
CA ILE A 91 13.54 -19.63 8.62
C ILE A 91 14.67 -19.75 7.61
N PHE A 92 14.36 -20.15 6.37
CA PHE A 92 15.35 -20.48 5.34
C PHE A 92 15.31 -19.56 4.11
N ALA A 93 14.55 -18.49 4.17
CA ALA A 93 14.42 -17.54 3.07
C ALA A 93 14.47 -16.11 3.57
N LEU A 94 14.99 -15.20 2.75
CA LEU A 94 15.09 -13.78 3.05
C LEU A 94 13.91 -13.04 2.42
N ASN A 95 13.30 -12.15 3.21
CA ASN A 95 12.34 -11.18 2.69
C ASN A 95 13.05 -9.88 2.31
N PRO A 96 12.51 -9.12 1.35
CA PRO A 96 12.82 -7.71 1.22
C PRO A 96 12.37 -6.96 2.49
N PRO A 97 12.76 -5.70 2.66
CA PRO A 97 12.23 -4.86 3.73
C PRO A 97 10.70 -4.78 3.68
N ASP A 98 10.06 -4.70 4.85
CA ASP A 98 8.61 -4.54 4.92
C ASP A 98 8.18 -3.24 4.21
N PRO A 99 7.17 -3.30 3.32
CA PRO A 99 6.73 -2.14 2.57
C PRO A 99 6.05 -1.11 3.46
N ALA A 100 6.51 0.14 3.34
CA ALA A 100 5.90 1.29 3.99
C ALA A 100 5.10 2.09 2.98
N GLY A 101 3.86 2.42 3.31
CA GLY A 101 3.07 3.35 2.51
C GLY A 101 3.12 4.76 3.07
N THR A 102 2.78 5.72 2.23
CA THR A 102 2.73 7.14 2.56
C THR A 102 1.34 7.68 2.25
N LEU A 103 0.73 8.33 3.24
CA LEU A 103 -0.50 9.10 3.07
C LEU A 103 -0.16 10.57 3.27
N ARG A 104 -0.48 11.41 2.27
CA ARG A 104 -0.18 12.84 2.30
C ARG A 104 -1.25 13.66 1.61
N THR A 105 -1.31 14.94 1.95
CA THR A 105 -2.09 15.92 1.20
C THR A 105 -1.21 16.63 0.19
N GLU A 106 -1.77 16.93 -0.98
CA GLU A 106 -1.15 17.68 -2.05
C GLU A 106 -1.94 18.94 -2.36
N GLY A 107 -1.29 19.98 -2.78
CA GLY A 107 -1.88 21.28 -3.10
C GLY A 107 -1.23 22.43 -2.34
N PRO A 108 -1.89 23.60 -2.18
CA PRO A 108 -3.34 23.83 -2.38
C PRO A 108 -3.77 23.93 -3.84
N TYR A 109 -5.07 23.63 -4.07
CA TYR A 109 -5.78 23.82 -5.33
C TYR A 109 -7.05 24.64 -5.08
N GLU A 110 -7.53 25.33 -6.09
CA GLU A 110 -8.73 26.17 -5.98
C GLU A 110 -9.95 25.48 -6.59
N ILE A 111 -11.05 25.42 -5.82
CA ILE A 111 -12.36 25.08 -6.32
C ILE A 111 -13.15 26.36 -6.45
N THR A 112 -13.67 26.66 -7.63
CA THR A 112 -14.55 27.80 -7.87
C THR A 112 -15.99 27.34 -7.97
N LEU A 113 -16.82 27.84 -7.08
CA LEU A 113 -18.28 27.74 -7.12
C LEU A 113 -18.83 29.00 -7.76
N ALA A 114 -19.67 28.88 -8.76
CA ALA A 114 -20.25 30.04 -9.42
C ALA A 114 -21.73 29.77 -9.76
N ASN A 115 -22.58 30.75 -9.47
CA ASN A 115 -23.93 30.83 -10.00
C ASN A 115 -24.02 32.00 -11.02
N ALA A 116 -25.22 32.42 -11.41
CA ALA A 116 -25.41 33.48 -12.40
C ALA A 116 -24.89 34.88 -11.93
N THR A 117 -24.80 35.09 -10.63
CA THR A 117 -24.55 36.42 -10.01
C THR A 117 -23.31 36.44 -9.11
N GLU A 118 -22.92 35.32 -8.55
CA GLU A 118 -21.85 35.22 -7.55
C GLU A 118 -20.84 34.15 -7.87
N ARG A 119 -19.63 34.36 -7.38
CA ARG A 119 -18.53 33.40 -7.49
C ARG A 119 -17.77 33.37 -6.18
N GLU A 120 -17.56 32.16 -5.67
CA GLU A 120 -16.74 31.89 -4.49
C GLU A 120 -15.63 30.90 -4.85
N THR A 121 -14.45 31.15 -4.28
CA THR A 121 -13.29 30.25 -4.48
C THR A 121 -12.82 29.76 -3.12
N VAL A 122 -12.70 28.43 -3.01
CA VAL A 122 -12.26 27.74 -1.80
C VAL A 122 -10.99 26.97 -2.11
N GLU A 123 -9.96 27.13 -1.28
CA GLU A 123 -8.77 26.32 -1.36
C GLU A 123 -9.05 24.91 -0.80
N THR A 124 -8.56 23.90 -1.51
CA THR A 124 -8.62 22.49 -1.09
C THR A 124 -7.32 21.78 -1.37
N ARG A 125 -7.16 20.59 -0.81
CA ARG A 125 -6.05 19.69 -1.06
C ARG A 125 -6.56 18.32 -1.49
N PHE A 126 -5.76 17.61 -2.26
CA PHE A 126 -5.98 16.18 -2.53
C PHE A 126 -5.33 15.34 -1.45
N LEU A 127 -5.88 14.18 -1.17
CA LEU A 127 -5.23 13.17 -0.35
C LEU A 127 -4.68 12.09 -1.27
N GLU A 128 -3.39 11.83 -1.19
CA GLU A 128 -2.70 10.81 -1.95
C GLU A 128 -2.23 9.69 -1.02
N TYR A 129 -2.55 8.46 -1.37
CA TYR A 129 -1.90 7.29 -0.81
C TYR A 129 -0.97 6.66 -1.83
N ARG A 130 0.30 6.56 -1.47
CA ARG A 130 1.34 5.88 -2.26
C ARG A 130 1.85 4.67 -1.49
N ASN A 131 1.77 3.52 -2.10
CA ASN A 131 2.35 2.31 -1.56
C ASN A 131 3.87 2.27 -1.76
N GLY A 132 4.56 1.42 -1.00
CA GLY A 132 5.99 1.14 -1.14
C GLY A 132 6.25 -0.35 -1.34
N TYR A 133 5.41 -1.02 -2.13
CA TYR A 133 5.51 -2.43 -2.39
C TYR A 133 6.80 -2.82 -3.09
N ASN A 134 7.24 -4.06 -2.87
CA ASN A 134 8.48 -4.58 -3.45
C ASN A 134 8.22 -5.44 -4.69
N GLU A 135 7.04 -6.08 -4.75
CA GLU A 135 6.70 -7.06 -5.77
C GLU A 135 5.62 -6.54 -6.74
N LEU A 136 4.72 -5.67 -6.27
CA LEU A 136 3.65 -5.11 -7.08
C LEU A 136 3.93 -3.65 -7.42
N ASP A 137 3.77 -3.33 -8.70
CA ASP A 137 3.77 -1.96 -9.20
C ASP A 137 2.32 -1.49 -9.34
N ILE A 138 1.84 -0.75 -8.34
CA ILE A 138 0.47 -0.27 -8.25
C ILE A 138 0.48 1.24 -8.09
N GLU A 139 -0.30 1.89 -8.92
CA GLU A 139 -0.45 3.33 -8.95
C GLU A 139 -1.00 3.90 -7.63
N PRO A 140 -0.65 5.14 -7.27
CA PRO A 140 -1.20 5.83 -6.11
C PRO A 140 -2.72 5.98 -6.18
N ILE A 141 -3.36 5.95 -5.00
CA ILE A 141 -4.79 6.24 -4.85
C ILE A 141 -4.95 7.70 -4.45
N TYR A 142 -5.86 8.38 -5.14
CA TYR A 142 -6.19 9.78 -4.89
C TYR A 142 -7.62 9.93 -4.36
N TYR A 143 -7.76 10.80 -3.37
CA TYR A 143 -9.05 11.32 -2.93
C TYR A 143 -9.15 12.80 -3.31
N GLU A 144 -10.19 13.15 -4.04
CA GLU A 144 -10.50 14.50 -4.44
C GLU A 144 -12.01 14.74 -4.37
N ASN A 145 -12.46 15.65 -3.53
CA ASN A 145 -13.86 16.09 -3.47
C ASN A 145 -14.86 14.93 -3.48
N SER A 146 -14.72 14.00 -2.56
CA SER A 146 -15.50 12.77 -2.40
C SER A 146 -15.30 11.68 -3.45
N VAL A 147 -14.43 11.86 -4.43
CA VAL A 147 -14.06 10.83 -5.41
C VAL A 147 -12.82 10.10 -4.96
N LEU A 148 -12.79 8.78 -5.13
CA LEU A 148 -11.59 7.95 -5.00
C LEU A 148 -11.24 7.35 -6.36
N TYR A 149 -10.01 7.58 -6.80
CA TYR A 149 -9.54 7.12 -8.10
C TYR A 149 -8.03 6.80 -8.08
N LEU A 150 -7.59 6.12 -9.09
CA LEU A 150 -6.17 5.97 -9.45
C LEU A 150 -5.96 6.43 -10.90
N ASP A 151 -4.81 7.01 -11.17
CA ASP A 151 -4.37 7.32 -12.52
C ASP A 151 -3.55 6.14 -13.05
N THR A 152 -3.90 5.61 -14.22
CA THR A 152 -3.13 4.54 -14.85
C THR A 152 -2.00 5.10 -15.69
N GLU A 153 -0.94 4.33 -15.94
CA GLU A 153 0.17 4.73 -16.82
C GLU A 153 -0.29 5.19 -18.21
N SER A 154 -1.43 4.70 -18.68
CA SER A 154 -2.06 5.11 -19.96
C SER A 154 -2.75 6.47 -19.90
N GLY A 155 -2.75 7.15 -18.74
CA GLY A 155 -3.42 8.42 -18.51
C GLY A 155 -4.94 8.33 -18.32
N ASN A 156 -5.48 7.12 -18.15
CA ASN A 156 -6.87 6.91 -17.81
C ASN A 156 -7.05 6.90 -16.29
N ARG A 157 -8.20 7.42 -15.82
CA ARG A 157 -8.61 7.33 -14.41
C ARG A 157 -9.52 6.14 -14.19
N VAL A 158 -9.25 5.37 -13.16
CA VAL A 158 -10.14 4.31 -12.69
C VAL A 158 -10.76 4.77 -11.38
N PHE A 159 -12.07 4.98 -11.42
CA PHE A 159 -12.85 5.38 -10.25
C PHE A 159 -13.36 4.12 -9.53
N PHE A 160 -13.21 4.06 -8.22
CA PHE A 160 -13.78 3.02 -7.39
C PHE A 160 -14.78 3.55 -6.36
N GLU A 161 -14.89 4.89 -6.21
CA GLU A 161 -15.98 5.56 -5.53
C GLU A 161 -16.35 6.83 -6.28
N ASP A 162 -17.60 6.91 -6.69
CA ASP A 162 -18.15 8.06 -7.41
C ASP A 162 -18.33 9.28 -6.52
N GLN A 163 -18.44 10.43 -7.16
CA GLN A 163 -18.66 11.68 -6.49
C GLN A 163 -20.05 11.72 -5.83
N ASN A 164 -20.10 12.09 -4.56
CA ASN A 164 -21.32 12.24 -3.78
C ASN A 164 -21.38 13.65 -3.16
N LEU A 165 -21.62 14.65 -3.99
CA LEU A 165 -21.71 16.06 -3.59
C LEU A 165 -23.15 16.57 -3.49
N VAL A 166 -24.12 15.87 -4.08
CA VAL A 166 -25.52 16.28 -4.11
C VAL A 166 -26.29 15.55 -3.04
N GLN A 167 -26.97 16.29 -2.17
CA GLN A 167 -27.93 15.71 -1.23
C GLN A 167 -29.25 15.44 -1.94
N GLU A 168 -29.77 14.21 -1.85
CA GLU A 168 -30.95 13.71 -2.57
C GLU A 168 -32.24 14.53 -2.34
N ASN A 169 -32.36 15.26 -1.24
CA ASN A 169 -33.60 15.98 -0.87
C ASN A 169 -33.58 17.49 -1.05
N ASP A 170 -32.40 18.03 -1.36
CA ASP A 170 -32.23 19.49 -1.37
C ASP A 170 -31.41 19.88 -2.58
N SER A 171 -31.58 20.20 -3.60
CA SER A 171 -30.72 20.70 -4.72
C SER A 171 -29.39 21.38 -4.27
N THR A 172 -28.92 21.00 -3.08
CA THR A 172 -27.77 21.56 -2.39
C THR A 172 -26.53 20.74 -2.71
N VAL A 173 -25.49 21.40 -3.23
CA VAL A 173 -24.15 20.82 -3.42
C VAL A 173 -23.32 21.12 -2.19
N VAL A 174 -22.80 20.08 -1.53
CA VAL A 174 -21.92 20.22 -0.37
C VAL A 174 -20.52 19.82 -0.77
N ILE A 175 -19.57 20.75 -0.65
CA ILE A 175 -18.15 20.50 -0.89
C ILE A 175 -17.42 20.52 0.44
N THR A 176 -16.68 19.45 0.74
CA THR A 176 -15.82 19.39 1.92
C THR A 176 -14.38 19.55 1.51
N ALA A 177 -13.82 20.72 1.72
CA ALA A 177 -12.45 21.03 1.38
C ALA A 177 -11.46 20.56 2.46
N LEU A 178 -10.37 19.94 2.04
CA LEU A 178 -9.23 19.60 2.91
C LEU A 178 -8.25 20.77 2.92
N GLN A 179 -7.97 21.35 4.09
CA GLN A 179 -7.18 22.57 4.18
C GLN A 179 -5.76 22.39 4.73
N ARG A 180 -5.53 21.37 5.56
CA ARG A 180 -4.25 21.22 6.25
C ARG A 180 -3.26 20.34 5.49
N ASP A 181 -1.99 20.72 5.61
CA ASP A 181 -0.88 19.83 5.24
C ASP A 181 -0.81 18.64 6.18
N PHE A 182 -0.69 17.47 5.57
CA PHE A 182 -0.52 16.21 6.27
C PHE A 182 0.44 15.31 5.48
N SER A 183 1.35 14.65 6.16
CA SER A 183 2.19 13.61 5.57
C SER A 183 2.62 12.61 6.64
N ARG A 184 2.37 11.33 6.39
CA ARG A 184 2.80 10.21 7.24
C ARG A 184 3.21 9.02 6.41
N SER A 185 4.35 8.41 6.77
CA SER A 185 4.81 7.14 6.22
C SER A 185 4.96 6.13 7.35
N ALA A 186 4.48 4.93 7.15
CA ALA A 186 4.59 3.85 8.14
C ALA A 186 4.44 2.46 7.48
N THR A 187 4.97 1.44 8.14
CA THR A 187 4.71 0.03 7.84
C THR A 187 3.44 -0.49 8.53
N GLY A 188 2.81 0.29 9.39
CA GLY A 188 1.61 -0.05 10.16
C GLY A 188 0.44 0.88 9.89
N ARG A 189 -0.40 1.06 10.90
CA ARG A 189 -1.59 1.92 10.84
C ARG A 189 -1.29 3.34 11.31
N VAL A 190 -2.01 4.30 10.75
CA VAL A 190 -2.03 5.69 11.18
C VAL A 190 -3.48 6.10 11.42
N THR A 191 -3.73 6.79 12.53
CA THR A 191 -5.04 7.38 12.81
C THR A 191 -5.08 8.79 12.24
N LEU A 192 -6.10 9.05 11.43
CA LEU A 192 -6.44 10.37 10.92
C LEU A 192 -7.44 11.03 11.86
N GLU A 193 -7.15 12.24 12.26
CA GLU A 193 -8.02 13.09 13.05
C GLU A 193 -8.59 14.18 12.14
N LEU A 194 -9.88 14.08 11.84
CA LEU A 194 -10.59 14.98 10.94
C LEU A 194 -11.39 15.97 11.78
N TYR A 195 -10.92 17.20 11.85
CA TYR A 195 -11.59 18.27 12.56
C TYR A 195 -12.28 19.20 11.56
N PRO A 196 -13.61 19.37 11.65
CA PRO A 196 -14.29 20.38 10.86
C PRO A 196 -13.81 21.77 11.26
N THR A 197 -13.65 22.63 10.28
CA THR A 197 -13.50 24.07 10.45
C THR A 197 -14.85 24.74 10.13
N GLU A 198 -14.95 26.04 10.31
CA GLU A 198 -16.20 26.77 10.02
C GLU A 198 -16.64 26.53 8.57
N ALA A 199 -17.92 26.26 8.40
CA ALA A 199 -18.53 26.19 7.09
C ALA A 199 -18.60 27.62 6.50
N GLY A 200 -18.31 27.77 5.21
CA GLY A 200 -18.59 29.00 4.49
C GLY A 200 -20.12 29.26 4.42
N ASP A 201 -20.50 30.50 4.19
CA ASP A 201 -21.90 30.82 3.94
C ASP A 201 -22.39 30.14 2.65
N PRO A 202 -23.62 29.60 2.63
CA PRO A 202 -24.16 28.99 1.43
C PRO A 202 -24.34 30.05 0.32
N LEU A 203 -23.88 29.74 -0.90
CA LEU A 203 -24.18 30.58 -2.05
C LEU A 203 -25.71 30.57 -2.30
N PRO A 204 -26.34 31.72 -2.50
CA PRO A 204 -27.77 31.78 -2.83
C PRO A 204 -28.05 31.05 -4.16
N THR A 205 -29.11 30.27 -4.20
CA THR A 205 -29.59 29.55 -5.39
C THR A 205 -30.19 30.44 -6.44
#